data_0cfe9701b6b74e6692b3c2d5f741a8bb
#
_entry.id   0cfe9701b6b74e6692b3c2d5f741a8bb
#
_cell.length_a   1.000
_cell.length_b   1.000
_cell.length_c   1.000
_cell.angle_alpha   90.00
_cell.angle_beta   90.00
_cell.angle_gamma   90.00
#
_symmetry.space_group_name_H-M   'P 1'
#
loop_
_entity.id
_entity.type
_entity.pdbx_description
1 polymer ?
#
loop_
_entity_poly.entity_id
_entity_poly.type
_entity_poly.pdbx_seq_one_letter_code
_entity_poly.pdbx_strand_id
1 'polypeptide(L)'
;MRIVQVCPWFHPHVGGVESHVASLSRELVRRGHDVTVVTSRYDRSLPEREEWDGIHVVRAKTFAVWLRTPVAPATKAVLAGLEADVAHAHSPPPLTSYYAARACDRRRLPLVITVHCDVEVPSALGPLVESAYRRTLEPATLRRATRLVVTTSAYAATSRAVWRYNPEVIPNAVDLRRYRPDVDGRPVRERHGLRADEPVVLSVGRMVPHKGLENLVEAAQHVPYARFLLVGGGPEASSMRRLAARLGVADRIVFAGQVGGEILPAYFAACDVFVLPSVSRLEAFGIVALEAMATGKPVVVSDIPGVREVITDGKEGLVADAVNPEDLALKIRALLADDKKRAIMGRAGRETVERSYSIEGVVDRIEKVYADAVGRASA
;
A
#
# COMPACT_ATOMS: atom_id res chain seq x y z
N MET A 1 7.02 -5.92 24.26
CA MET A 1 6.02 -4.85 24.49
C MET A 1 4.65 -5.35 24.08
N ARG A 2 3.59 -4.83 24.69
CA ARG A 2 2.20 -4.98 24.27
C ARG A 2 1.88 -3.81 23.32
N ILE A 3 1.67 -4.11 22.05
CA ILE A 3 1.51 -3.11 20.98
C ILE A 3 0.11 -3.21 20.42
N VAL A 4 -0.60 -2.10 20.37
CA VAL A 4 -1.92 -2.04 19.73
C VAL A 4 -1.83 -1.30 18.42
N GLN A 5 -1.98 -2.02 17.30
CA GLN A 5 -2.16 -1.43 15.98
C GLN A 5 -3.62 -1.03 15.79
N VAL A 6 -3.88 0.15 15.24
CA VAL A 6 -5.25 0.62 15.00
C VAL A 6 -5.39 1.02 13.54
N CYS A 7 -6.19 0.27 12.79
CA CYS A 7 -6.44 0.54 11.38
C CYS A 7 -7.93 0.43 11.04
N PRO A 8 -8.39 1.14 9.99
CA PRO A 8 -9.82 1.17 9.64
C PRO A 8 -10.34 -0.18 9.15
N TRP A 9 -9.55 -0.89 8.37
CA TRP A 9 -9.84 -2.20 7.80
C TRP A 9 -8.67 -3.14 8.08
N PHE A 10 -8.95 -4.43 8.18
CA PHE A 10 -7.94 -5.48 8.35
C PHE A 10 -8.42 -6.78 7.72
N HIS A 11 -7.58 -7.81 7.73
CA HIS A 11 -7.91 -9.12 7.18
C HIS A 11 -9.37 -9.53 7.49
N PRO A 12 -10.13 -10.06 6.50
CA PRO A 12 -9.76 -10.43 5.12
C PRO A 12 -9.81 -9.28 4.09
N HIS A 13 -10.07 -8.03 4.51
CA HIS A 13 -10.02 -6.88 3.61
C HIS A 13 -8.59 -6.66 3.11
N VAL A 14 -8.43 -6.43 1.78
CA VAL A 14 -7.13 -6.24 1.13
C VAL A 14 -6.99 -4.81 0.60
N GLY A 15 -5.92 -4.15 1.00
CA GLY A 15 -5.53 -2.81 0.56
C GLY A 15 -4.11 -2.48 1.02
N GLY A 16 -3.56 -1.34 0.59
CA GLY A 16 -2.18 -0.97 0.88
C GLY A 16 -1.90 -0.78 2.38
N VAL A 17 -2.79 -0.10 3.09
CA VAL A 17 -2.66 0.12 4.54
C VAL A 17 -2.80 -1.20 5.30
N GLU A 18 -3.80 -2.01 4.93
CA GLU A 18 -4.05 -3.32 5.53
C GLU A 18 -2.87 -4.26 5.37
N SER A 19 -2.28 -4.32 4.17
CA SER A 19 -1.09 -5.12 3.87
C SER A 19 0.12 -4.63 4.65
N HIS A 20 0.30 -3.31 4.79
CA HIS A 20 1.34 -2.72 5.60
C HIS A 20 1.19 -3.09 7.08
N VAL A 21 -0.01 -2.90 7.66
CA VAL A 21 -0.30 -3.24 9.06
C VAL A 21 -0.12 -4.74 9.31
N ALA A 22 -0.57 -5.59 8.40
CA ALA A 22 -0.41 -7.04 8.50
C ALA A 22 1.07 -7.46 8.49
N SER A 23 1.87 -6.92 7.56
CA SER A 23 3.31 -7.23 7.47
C SER A 23 4.07 -6.72 8.70
N LEU A 24 3.79 -5.49 9.13
CA LEU A 24 4.37 -4.90 10.33
C LEU A 24 4.03 -5.73 11.58
N SER A 25 2.76 -6.09 11.74
CA SER A 25 2.30 -6.86 12.91
C SER A 25 2.89 -8.26 12.97
N ARG A 26 2.98 -8.97 11.82
CA ARG A 26 3.65 -10.29 11.76
C ARG A 26 5.11 -10.23 12.17
N GLU A 27 5.85 -9.22 11.71
CA GLU A 27 7.24 -9.06 12.05
C GLU A 27 7.43 -8.72 13.53
N LEU A 28 6.57 -7.88 14.09
CA LEU A 28 6.56 -7.56 15.53
C LEU A 28 6.27 -8.81 16.39
N VAL A 29 5.29 -9.65 15.99
CA VAL A 29 5.01 -10.94 16.65
C VAL A 29 6.23 -11.86 16.58
N ARG A 30 6.89 -11.97 15.42
CA ARG A 30 8.11 -12.78 15.23
C ARG A 30 9.25 -12.32 16.14
N ARG A 31 9.27 -11.03 16.51
CA ARG A 31 10.25 -10.47 17.47
C ARG A 31 9.83 -10.62 18.94
N GLY A 32 8.75 -11.31 19.22
CA GLY A 32 8.29 -11.60 20.57
C GLY A 32 7.45 -10.47 21.21
N HIS A 33 6.90 -9.56 20.42
CA HIS A 33 5.91 -8.60 20.93
C HIS A 33 4.53 -9.24 20.98
N ASP A 34 3.73 -8.82 21.95
CA ASP A 34 2.29 -9.09 22.02
C ASP A 34 1.56 -8.02 21.20
N VAL A 35 0.96 -8.44 20.08
CA VAL A 35 0.37 -7.51 19.10
C VAL A 35 -1.13 -7.73 19.00
N THR A 36 -1.88 -6.66 19.29
CA THR A 36 -3.32 -6.61 19.06
C THR A 36 -3.63 -5.63 17.92
N VAL A 37 -4.40 -6.07 16.93
CA VAL A 37 -4.95 -5.19 15.88
C VAL A 37 -6.38 -4.85 16.21
N VAL A 38 -6.67 -3.57 16.44
CA VAL A 38 -8.02 -3.04 16.60
C VAL A 38 -8.48 -2.44 15.27
N THR A 39 -9.58 -2.98 14.75
CA THR A 39 -10.13 -2.59 13.44
C THR A 39 -11.65 -2.46 13.47
N SER A 40 -12.28 -2.04 12.37
CA SER A 40 -13.73 -1.97 12.27
C SER A 40 -14.33 -3.30 11.82
N ARG A 41 -15.51 -3.66 12.40
CA ARG A 41 -16.32 -4.80 11.96
C ARG A 41 -17.22 -4.38 10.80
N TYR A 42 -16.68 -4.29 9.61
CA TYR A 42 -17.38 -3.84 8.41
C TYR A 42 -18.36 -4.86 7.83
N ASP A 43 -18.14 -6.13 8.12
CA ASP A 43 -18.99 -7.25 7.77
C ASP A 43 -19.41 -7.97 9.07
N ARG A 44 -20.72 -8.17 9.24
CA ARG A 44 -21.30 -8.82 10.43
C ARG A 44 -20.97 -10.30 10.52
N SER A 45 -20.59 -10.95 9.41
CA SER A 45 -20.13 -12.34 9.38
C SER A 45 -18.77 -12.53 10.04
N LEU A 46 -17.94 -11.46 10.09
CA LEU A 46 -16.63 -11.53 10.73
C LEU A 46 -16.76 -11.64 12.26
N PRO A 47 -15.90 -12.44 12.91
CA PRO A 47 -15.90 -12.57 14.37
C PRO A 47 -15.47 -11.23 15.01
N GLU A 48 -15.94 -10.98 16.23
CA GLU A 48 -15.51 -9.79 16.99
C GLU A 48 -14.07 -9.92 17.47
N ARG A 49 -13.64 -11.14 17.75
CA ARG A 49 -12.27 -11.47 18.15
C ARG A 49 -11.83 -12.72 17.43
N GLU A 50 -10.60 -12.73 16.97
CA GLU A 50 -9.92 -13.90 16.41
C GLU A 50 -8.41 -13.78 16.62
N GLU A 51 -7.73 -14.88 16.45
CA GLU A 51 -6.28 -14.92 16.31
C GLU A 51 -5.95 -15.16 14.83
N TRP A 52 -5.05 -14.35 14.28
CA TRP A 52 -4.61 -14.46 12.89
C TRP A 52 -3.11 -14.26 12.81
N ASP A 53 -2.39 -15.28 12.39
CA ASP A 53 -0.92 -15.28 12.30
C ASP A 53 -0.21 -14.86 13.62
N GLY A 54 -0.74 -15.29 14.77
CA GLY A 54 -0.24 -14.92 16.10
C GLY A 54 -0.60 -13.49 16.54
N ILE A 55 -1.46 -12.81 15.80
CA ILE A 55 -1.94 -11.45 16.06
C ILE A 55 -3.35 -11.56 16.66
N HIS A 56 -3.59 -10.90 17.79
CA HIS A 56 -4.93 -10.76 18.35
C HIS A 56 -5.72 -9.71 17.58
N VAL A 57 -6.77 -10.11 16.86
CA VAL A 57 -7.61 -9.18 16.09
C VAL A 57 -8.89 -8.89 16.86
N VAL A 58 -9.16 -7.60 17.14
CA VAL A 58 -10.38 -7.14 17.80
C VAL A 58 -11.13 -6.18 16.87
N ARG A 59 -12.34 -6.56 16.47
CA ARG A 59 -13.18 -5.77 15.57
C ARG A 59 -14.20 -4.95 16.34
N ALA A 60 -14.02 -3.63 16.34
CA ALA A 60 -14.95 -2.68 16.92
C ALA A 60 -16.25 -2.62 16.11
N LYS A 61 -17.39 -2.64 16.81
CA LYS A 61 -18.72 -2.51 16.19
C LYS A 61 -18.77 -1.26 15.32
N THR A 62 -19.09 -1.46 14.04
CA THR A 62 -19.22 -0.40 13.05
C THR A 62 -20.69 -0.01 12.94
N PHE A 63 -20.96 1.28 13.09
CA PHE A 63 -22.30 1.84 12.99
C PHE A 63 -22.72 2.05 11.54
N ALA A 64 -21.79 2.61 10.74
CA ALA A 64 -21.98 2.89 9.32
C ALA A 64 -20.62 2.97 8.61
N VAL A 65 -20.65 2.94 7.29
CA VAL A 65 -19.52 3.31 6.44
C VAL A 65 -19.93 4.55 5.64
N TRP A 66 -19.24 5.67 5.86
CA TRP A 66 -19.52 6.94 5.20
C TRP A 66 -18.29 7.42 4.44
N LEU A 67 -18.45 7.69 3.15
CA LEU A 67 -17.34 8.10 2.27
C LEU A 67 -16.10 7.18 2.40
N ARG A 68 -16.32 5.87 2.39
CA ARG A 68 -15.29 4.83 2.58
C ARG A 68 -14.58 4.90 3.95
N THR A 69 -15.15 5.59 4.91
CA THR A 69 -14.64 5.73 6.27
C THR A 69 -15.57 4.98 7.23
N PRO A 70 -15.08 3.98 7.98
CA PRO A 70 -15.91 3.29 8.97
C PRO A 70 -16.17 4.21 10.17
N VAL A 71 -17.43 4.31 10.54
CA VAL A 71 -17.89 5.02 11.74
C VAL A 71 -18.00 3.97 12.85
N ALA A 72 -16.93 3.79 13.61
CA ALA A 72 -16.82 2.79 14.67
C ALA A 72 -16.42 3.43 16.02
N PRO A 73 -17.30 4.20 16.66
CA PRO A 73 -16.99 4.87 17.94
C PRO A 73 -16.68 3.89 19.08
N ALA A 74 -17.12 2.62 18.95
CA ALA A 74 -16.77 1.53 19.86
C ALA A 74 -15.26 1.27 19.95
N THR A 75 -14.47 1.69 18.97
CA THR A 75 -12.98 1.67 19.02
C THR A 75 -12.44 2.29 20.30
N LYS A 76 -13.08 3.37 20.82
CA LYS A 76 -12.67 3.99 22.08
C LYS A 76 -12.84 3.07 23.30
N ALA A 77 -13.95 2.34 23.37
CA ALA A 77 -14.22 1.40 24.45
C ALA A 77 -13.31 0.17 24.36
N VAL A 78 -13.09 -0.35 23.14
CA VAL A 78 -12.15 -1.45 22.91
C VAL A 78 -10.75 -1.06 23.39
N LEU A 79 -10.23 0.08 22.97
CA LEU A 79 -8.92 0.56 23.40
C LEU A 79 -8.85 0.85 24.90
N ALA A 80 -9.95 1.28 25.53
CA ALA A 80 -10.00 1.50 26.96
C ALA A 80 -9.86 0.22 27.79
N GLY A 81 -10.29 -0.94 27.25
CA GLY A 81 -10.23 -2.23 27.91
C GLY A 81 -8.98 -3.07 27.59
N LEU A 82 -8.09 -2.60 26.71
CA LEU A 82 -6.85 -3.32 26.37
C LEU A 82 -5.67 -2.82 27.19
N GLU A 83 -4.85 -3.72 27.69
CA GLU A 83 -3.54 -3.38 28.22
C GLU A 83 -2.55 -3.20 27.07
N ALA A 84 -1.86 -2.06 27.04
CA ALA A 84 -0.91 -1.71 25.99
C ALA A 84 0.19 -0.79 26.52
N ASP A 85 1.39 -0.94 26.00
CA ASP A 85 2.52 -0.08 26.27
C ASP A 85 2.58 1.08 25.25
N VAL A 86 2.11 0.82 24.02
CA VAL A 86 2.02 1.81 22.93
C VAL A 86 0.86 1.48 21.99
N ALA A 87 0.22 2.50 21.45
CA ALA A 87 -0.73 2.38 20.35
C ALA A 87 -0.14 2.97 19.07
N HIS A 88 -0.38 2.32 17.92
CA HIS A 88 0.02 2.82 16.62
C HIS A 88 -1.18 2.86 15.67
N ALA A 89 -1.64 4.06 15.34
CA ALA A 89 -2.79 4.26 14.45
C ALA A 89 -2.35 4.60 13.02
N HIS A 90 -3.15 4.15 12.05
CA HIS A 90 -2.91 4.38 10.63
C HIS A 90 -4.00 5.25 10.03
N SER A 91 -3.61 6.31 9.31
CA SER A 91 -4.51 7.29 8.70
C SER A 91 -4.12 7.54 7.23
N PRO A 92 -5.07 7.76 6.32
CA PRO A 92 -6.52 7.68 6.42
C PRO A 92 -7.06 6.24 6.42
N PRO A 93 -8.38 6.00 6.57
CA PRO A 93 -9.47 6.95 6.82
C PRO A 93 -9.45 7.57 8.22
N PRO A 94 -9.98 8.81 8.36
CA PRO A 94 -9.68 9.68 9.51
C PRO A 94 -10.36 9.31 10.83
N LEU A 95 -11.56 8.72 10.81
CA LEU A 95 -12.32 8.53 12.06
C LEU A 95 -11.70 7.50 12.99
N THR A 96 -11.11 6.44 12.46
CA THR A 96 -10.48 5.39 13.28
C THR A 96 -9.29 5.95 14.07
N SER A 97 -8.40 6.69 13.40
CA SER A 97 -7.27 7.36 14.07
C SER A 97 -7.72 8.46 15.05
N TYR A 98 -8.82 9.18 14.75
CA TYR A 98 -9.42 10.13 15.69
C TYR A 98 -9.94 9.44 16.96
N TYR A 99 -10.65 8.31 16.83
CA TYR A 99 -11.12 7.56 18.00
C TYR A 99 -9.96 7.00 18.81
N ALA A 100 -8.91 6.51 18.14
CA ALA A 100 -7.69 6.06 18.80
C ALA A 100 -7.03 7.21 19.59
N ALA A 101 -6.83 8.37 18.95
CA ALA A 101 -6.24 9.54 19.58
C ALA A 101 -6.99 9.99 20.84
N ARG A 102 -8.33 9.96 20.79
CA ARG A 102 -9.17 10.31 21.94
C ARG A 102 -9.10 9.29 23.08
N ALA A 103 -8.96 8.01 22.75
CA ALA A 103 -8.85 6.94 23.76
C ALA A 103 -7.47 6.96 24.43
N CYS A 104 -6.40 7.08 23.64
CA CYS A 104 -5.03 7.14 24.13
C CYS A 104 -4.77 8.37 25.01
N ASP A 105 -5.25 9.54 24.59
CA ASP A 105 -5.16 10.80 25.36
C ASP A 105 -5.75 10.66 26.78
N ARG A 106 -6.95 10.07 26.90
CA ARG A 106 -7.60 9.82 28.20
C ARG A 106 -6.83 8.86 29.12
N ARG A 107 -6.11 7.94 28.53
CA ARG A 107 -5.36 6.90 29.25
C ARG A 107 -3.89 7.25 29.45
N ARG A 108 -3.44 8.39 28.89
CA ARG A 108 -2.01 8.74 28.78
C ARG A 108 -1.19 7.64 28.12
N LEU A 109 -1.81 6.86 27.21
CA LEU A 109 -1.15 5.83 26.43
C LEU A 109 -0.38 6.50 25.28
N PRO A 110 0.94 6.26 25.13
CA PRO A 110 1.71 6.76 24.01
C PRO A 110 1.07 6.38 22.68
N LEU A 111 0.92 7.36 21.78
CA LEU A 111 0.31 7.17 20.48
C LEU A 111 1.26 7.54 19.35
N VAL A 112 1.58 6.58 18.51
CA VAL A 112 2.22 6.81 17.22
C VAL A 112 1.13 6.87 16.14
N ILE A 113 1.25 7.77 15.16
CA ILE A 113 0.35 7.81 14.01
C ILE A 113 1.18 7.78 12.73
N THR A 114 0.97 6.76 11.89
CA THR A 114 1.46 6.78 10.51
C THR A 114 0.41 7.40 9.61
N VAL A 115 0.79 8.48 8.91
CA VAL A 115 -0.06 9.14 7.91
C VAL A 115 0.41 8.68 6.52
N HIS A 116 -0.41 7.88 5.85
CA HIS A 116 -0.08 7.26 4.57
C HIS A 116 -0.32 8.18 3.37
N CYS A 117 -1.37 8.99 3.40
CA CYS A 117 -1.70 9.99 2.38
C CYS A 117 -2.64 11.05 2.95
N ASP A 118 -2.86 12.13 2.20
CA ASP A 118 -3.88 13.13 2.54
C ASP A 118 -5.29 12.54 2.30
N VAL A 119 -6.28 13.12 2.99
CA VAL A 119 -7.69 12.74 2.79
C VAL A 119 -8.22 13.48 1.57
N GLU A 120 -8.69 12.71 0.59
CA GLU A 120 -9.39 13.22 -0.58
C GLU A 120 -10.79 12.59 -0.66
N VAL A 121 -11.80 13.43 -0.91
CA VAL A 121 -13.20 13.01 -1.03
C VAL A 121 -13.67 13.26 -2.46
N PRO A 122 -13.77 12.23 -3.31
CA PRO A 122 -14.15 12.37 -4.71
C PRO A 122 -15.65 12.61 -4.86
N SER A 123 -16.10 13.83 -4.54
CA SER A 123 -17.50 14.26 -4.69
C SER A 123 -17.55 15.77 -4.91
N ALA A 124 -18.68 16.27 -5.43
CA ALA A 124 -18.89 17.71 -5.64
C ALA A 124 -18.75 18.53 -4.34
N LEU A 125 -19.12 17.95 -3.19
CA LEU A 125 -18.95 18.55 -1.87
C LEU A 125 -17.61 18.17 -1.21
N GLY A 126 -16.77 17.39 -1.88
CA GLY A 126 -15.48 16.91 -1.37
C GLY A 126 -14.60 18.01 -0.80
N PRO A 127 -14.33 19.12 -1.53
CA PRO A 127 -13.48 20.20 -1.02
C PRO A 127 -14.01 20.85 0.26
N LEU A 128 -15.33 20.93 0.45
CA LEU A 128 -15.93 21.46 1.68
C LEU A 128 -15.73 20.49 2.85
N VAL A 129 -15.98 19.21 2.63
CA VAL A 129 -15.78 18.13 3.64
C VAL A 129 -14.31 18.06 4.06
N GLU A 130 -13.38 18.06 3.10
CA GLU A 130 -11.95 18.08 3.35
C GLU A 130 -11.50 19.32 4.12
N SER A 131 -12.04 20.49 3.77
CA SER A 131 -11.75 21.75 4.46
C SER A 131 -12.23 21.74 5.91
N ALA A 132 -13.43 21.23 6.16
CA ALA A 132 -13.98 21.07 7.51
C ALA A 132 -13.13 20.07 8.31
N TYR A 133 -12.79 18.90 7.72
CA TYR A 133 -11.92 17.90 8.34
C TYR A 133 -10.56 18.49 8.72
N ARG A 134 -9.88 19.17 7.82
CA ARG A 134 -8.56 19.79 8.05
C ARG A 134 -8.58 20.86 9.14
N ARG A 135 -9.70 21.55 9.34
CA ARG A 135 -9.82 22.57 10.39
C ARG A 135 -10.20 22.00 11.75
N THR A 136 -10.78 20.81 11.80
CA THR A 136 -11.37 20.25 13.03
C THR A 136 -10.74 18.94 13.48
N LEU A 137 -11.07 17.85 12.82
CA LEU A 137 -10.69 16.48 13.25
C LEU A 137 -9.20 16.18 13.04
N GLU A 138 -8.61 16.64 11.95
CA GLU A 138 -7.21 16.38 11.65
C GLU A 138 -6.26 16.96 12.70
N PRO A 139 -6.29 18.27 13.03
CA PRO A 139 -5.45 18.80 14.10
C PRO A 139 -5.82 18.23 15.47
N ALA A 140 -7.09 17.89 15.71
CA ALA A 140 -7.51 17.23 16.94
C ALA A 140 -6.94 15.83 17.09
N THR A 141 -6.65 15.16 15.99
CA THR A 141 -6.01 13.84 15.95
C THR A 141 -4.49 13.96 16.07
N LEU A 142 -3.87 14.74 15.18
CA LEU A 142 -2.41 14.81 15.04
C LEU A 142 -1.72 15.42 16.29
N ARG A 143 -2.33 16.40 16.94
CA ARG A 143 -1.78 17.00 18.18
C ARG A 143 -1.73 16.06 19.37
N ARG A 144 -2.48 14.95 19.34
CA ARG A 144 -2.50 13.92 20.39
C ARG A 144 -1.49 12.81 20.15
N ALA A 145 -0.86 12.80 18.98
CA ALA A 145 0.20 11.85 18.70
C ALA A 145 1.46 12.20 19.48
N THR A 146 2.06 11.22 20.14
CA THR A 146 3.39 11.35 20.75
C THR A 146 4.47 11.41 19.67
N ARG A 147 4.25 10.67 18.57
CA ARG A 147 5.10 10.65 17.37
C ARG A 147 4.24 10.56 16.11
N LEU A 148 4.72 11.20 15.05
CA LEU A 148 4.13 11.10 13.72
C LEU A 148 5.14 10.46 12.77
N VAL A 149 4.66 9.55 11.94
CA VAL A 149 5.42 8.86 10.90
C VAL A 149 4.75 9.12 9.55
N VAL A 150 5.55 9.28 8.51
CA VAL A 150 5.12 9.34 7.11
C VAL A 150 5.98 8.41 6.26
N THR A 151 5.49 8.05 5.09
CA THR A 151 6.12 7.00 4.29
C THR A 151 7.17 7.50 3.29
N THR A 152 7.13 8.78 2.91
CA THR A 152 8.08 9.38 1.94
C THR A 152 8.50 10.78 2.35
N SER A 153 9.69 11.19 1.90
CA SER A 153 10.23 12.54 2.12
C SER A 153 9.42 13.59 1.37
N ALA A 154 8.99 13.26 0.13
CA ALA A 154 8.13 14.16 -0.64
C ALA A 154 6.78 14.38 0.07
N TYR A 155 6.20 13.34 0.67
CA TYR A 155 4.98 13.49 1.45
C TYR A 155 5.20 14.35 2.70
N ALA A 156 6.29 14.12 3.43
CA ALA A 156 6.65 14.95 4.59
C ALA A 156 6.72 16.44 4.22
N ALA A 157 7.34 16.76 3.07
CA ALA A 157 7.55 18.13 2.61
C ALA A 157 6.29 18.80 2.01
N THR A 158 5.38 18.01 1.42
CA THR A 158 4.28 18.54 0.60
C THR A 158 2.89 18.29 1.17
N SER A 159 2.74 17.43 2.17
CA SER A 159 1.46 17.19 2.83
C SER A 159 1.00 18.44 3.59
N ARG A 160 -0.23 18.82 3.36
CA ARG A 160 -0.85 19.97 4.06
C ARG A 160 -1.14 19.68 5.54
N ALA A 161 -1.19 18.39 5.91
CA ALA A 161 -1.50 17.92 7.25
C ALA A 161 -0.27 17.91 8.17
N VAL A 162 0.81 17.24 7.73
CA VAL A 162 1.88 16.80 8.63
C VAL A 162 3.16 17.65 8.60
N TRP A 163 3.40 18.48 7.61
CA TRP A 163 4.64 19.25 7.46
C TRP A 163 4.99 20.10 8.69
N ARG A 164 3.96 20.55 9.45
CA ARG A 164 4.11 21.39 10.67
C ARG A 164 4.58 20.62 11.89
N TYR A 165 4.49 19.28 11.85
CA TYR A 165 4.74 18.42 13.01
C TYR A 165 6.09 17.72 12.97
N ASN A 166 6.92 18.00 11.94
CA ASN A 166 8.22 17.36 11.74
C ASN A 166 8.14 15.82 11.88
N PRO A 167 7.38 15.14 11.03
CA PRO A 167 7.17 13.70 11.11
C PRO A 167 8.47 12.95 10.82
N GLU A 168 8.62 11.77 11.41
CA GLU A 168 9.69 10.86 11.04
C GLU A 168 9.35 10.15 9.72
N VAL A 169 10.31 10.10 8.78
CA VAL A 169 10.12 9.43 7.50
C VAL A 169 10.53 7.97 7.64
N ILE A 170 9.56 7.06 7.68
CA ILE A 170 9.79 5.61 7.71
C ILE A 170 9.00 5.00 6.56
N PRO A 171 9.66 4.43 5.53
CA PRO A 171 8.98 3.93 4.35
C PRO A 171 8.12 2.71 4.65
N ASN A 172 7.20 2.40 3.74
CA ASN A 172 6.58 1.09 3.72
C ASN A 172 7.62 0.01 3.42
N ALA A 173 7.32 -1.22 3.80
CA ALA A 173 8.23 -2.35 3.69
C ALA A 173 7.67 -3.48 2.84
N VAL A 174 8.54 -4.37 2.42
CA VAL A 174 8.20 -5.65 1.79
C VAL A 174 8.84 -6.81 2.55
N ASP A 175 8.12 -7.92 2.65
CA ASP A 175 8.64 -9.17 3.24
C ASP A 175 9.48 -9.93 2.19
N LEU A 176 10.80 -9.86 2.34
CA LEU A 176 11.77 -10.49 1.44
C LEU A 176 11.77 -12.02 1.49
N ARG A 177 11.14 -12.62 2.50
CA ARG A 177 10.96 -14.08 2.60
C ARG A 177 9.85 -14.57 1.68
N ARG A 178 8.87 -13.71 1.37
CA ARG A 178 7.75 -13.99 0.48
C ARG A 178 8.05 -13.61 -0.96
N TYR A 179 8.59 -12.40 -1.17
CA TYR A 179 8.91 -11.85 -2.48
C TYR A 179 10.39 -12.07 -2.76
N ARG A 180 10.70 -13.09 -3.57
CA ARG A 180 12.07 -13.54 -3.85
C ARG A 180 12.24 -13.82 -5.34
N PRO A 181 13.47 -13.67 -5.89
CA PRO A 181 13.74 -13.94 -7.30
C PRO A 181 13.57 -15.41 -7.71
N ASP A 182 13.65 -16.35 -6.77
CA ASP A 182 13.53 -17.80 -6.98
C ASP A 182 12.09 -18.33 -6.91
N VAL A 183 11.09 -17.46 -6.76
CA VAL A 183 9.66 -17.84 -6.82
C VAL A 183 9.33 -18.33 -8.22
N ASP A 184 8.62 -19.46 -8.31
CA ASP A 184 8.19 -20.03 -9.58
C ASP A 184 6.95 -19.31 -10.15
N GLY A 185 7.11 -18.66 -11.29
CA GLY A 185 6.02 -18.00 -12.03
C GLY A 185 5.32 -18.87 -13.08
N ARG A 186 5.83 -20.08 -13.35
CA ARG A 186 5.27 -20.99 -14.39
C ARG A 186 3.80 -21.33 -14.15
N PRO A 187 3.35 -21.68 -12.93
CA PRO A 187 1.94 -21.99 -12.69
C PRO A 187 0.99 -20.84 -13.04
N VAL A 188 1.43 -19.57 -12.87
CA VAL A 188 0.65 -18.40 -13.26
C VAL A 188 0.61 -18.26 -14.78
N ARG A 189 1.73 -18.48 -15.47
CA ARG A 189 1.77 -18.47 -16.95
C ARG A 189 0.84 -19.55 -17.53
N GLU A 190 0.91 -20.77 -17.04
CA GLU A 190 0.03 -21.88 -17.44
C GLU A 190 -1.44 -21.57 -17.21
N ARG A 191 -1.78 -21.09 -16.01
CA ARG A 191 -3.15 -20.73 -15.64
C ARG A 191 -3.79 -19.70 -16.57
N HIS A 192 -2.99 -18.78 -17.11
CA HIS A 192 -3.46 -17.68 -17.96
C HIS A 192 -3.13 -17.88 -19.45
N GLY A 193 -2.65 -19.06 -19.86
CA GLY A 193 -2.31 -19.36 -21.24
C GLY A 193 -1.19 -18.47 -21.80
N LEU A 194 -0.24 -18.07 -20.97
CA LEU A 194 0.91 -17.27 -21.34
C LEU A 194 2.06 -18.21 -21.73
N ARG A 195 2.60 -18.06 -22.94
CA ARG A 195 3.73 -18.90 -23.38
C ARG A 195 5.01 -18.56 -22.62
N ALA A 196 5.93 -19.52 -22.56
CA ALA A 196 7.21 -19.33 -21.85
C ALA A 196 8.08 -18.21 -22.47
N ASP A 197 8.02 -18.06 -23.78
CA ASP A 197 8.77 -17.07 -24.57
C ASP A 197 8.06 -15.73 -24.78
N GLU A 198 6.82 -15.61 -24.32
CA GLU A 198 5.99 -14.42 -24.53
C GLU A 198 6.28 -13.34 -23.48
N PRO A 199 6.64 -12.11 -23.87
CA PRO A 199 6.85 -11.02 -22.93
C PRO A 199 5.57 -10.69 -22.15
N VAL A 200 5.68 -10.59 -20.81
CA VAL A 200 4.56 -10.32 -19.90
C VAL A 200 4.78 -9.03 -19.11
N VAL A 201 3.85 -8.12 -19.26
CA VAL A 201 3.75 -6.87 -18.47
C VAL A 201 2.72 -7.08 -17.37
N LEU A 202 3.10 -6.87 -16.11
CA LEU A 202 2.22 -7.03 -14.96
C LEU A 202 1.86 -5.68 -14.37
N SER A 203 0.60 -5.51 -14.00
CA SER A 203 0.16 -4.47 -13.06
C SER A 203 -0.74 -5.05 -11.98
N VAL A 204 -0.52 -4.62 -10.73
CA VAL A 204 -1.25 -5.13 -9.55
C VAL A 204 -1.87 -3.97 -8.80
N GLY A 205 -3.17 -4.05 -8.53
CA GLY A 205 -3.85 -3.07 -7.71
C GLY A 205 -5.36 -3.03 -7.92
N ARG A 206 -6.02 -2.20 -7.12
CA ARG A 206 -7.46 -1.96 -7.30
C ARG A 206 -7.72 -1.22 -8.61
N MET A 207 -8.75 -1.64 -9.34
CA MET A 207 -9.17 -0.97 -10.58
C MET A 207 -10.05 0.24 -10.24
N VAL A 208 -9.37 1.36 -9.93
CA VAL A 208 -9.96 2.66 -9.57
C VAL A 208 -9.25 3.78 -10.33
N PRO A 209 -9.88 4.94 -10.56
CA PRO A 209 -9.36 5.98 -11.47
C PRO A 209 -7.92 6.41 -11.19
N HIS A 210 -7.56 6.64 -9.92
CA HIS A 210 -6.23 7.12 -9.57
C HIS A 210 -5.08 6.12 -9.86
N LYS A 211 -5.40 4.85 -10.15
CA LYS A 211 -4.40 3.84 -10.53
C LYS A 211 -3.99 3.92 -12.01
N GLY A 212 -4.70 4.70 -12.83
CA GLY A 212 -4.33 4.98 -14.21
C GLY A 212 -4.21 3.74 -15.11
N LEU A 213 -4.92 2.66 -14.80
CA LEU A 213 -4.86 1.43 -15.60
C LEU A 213 -5.37 1.62 -17.03
N GLU A 214 -6.19 2.65 -17.27
CA GLU A 214 -6.60 3.04 -18.63
C GLU A 214 -5.39 3.40 -19.50
N ASN A 215 -4.42 4.16 -18.95
CA ASN A 215 -3.19 4.50 -19.68
C ASN A 215 -2.39 3.23 -20.04
N LEU A 216 -2.40 2.20 -19.18
CA LEU A 216 -1.75 0.92 -19.48
C LEU A 216 -2.49 0.13 -20.57
N VAL A 217 -3.82 0.17 -20.56
CA VAL A 217 -4.64 -0.45 -21.63
C VAL A 217 -4.41 0.27 -22.96
N GLU A 218 -4.32 1.60 -22.97
CA GLU A 218 -3.99 2.39 -24.16
C GLU A 218 -2.55 2.13 -24.63
N ALA A 219 -1.59 2.08 -23.72
CA ALA A 219 -0.19 1.75 -24.04
C ALA A 219 -0.03 0.37 -24.70
N ALA A 220 -0.92 -0.58 -24.41
CA ALA A 220 -0.89 -1.90 -25.01
C ALA A 220 -1.04 -1.88 -26.55
N GLN A 221 -1.65 -0.83 -27.15
CA GLN A 221 -1.72 -0.67 -28.61
C GLN A 221 -0.31 -0.56 -29.22
N HIS A 222 0.60 0.07 -28.51
CA HIS A 222 1.97 0.37 -28.97
C HIS A 222 2.99 -0.73 -28.61
N VAL A 223 2.54 -1.83 -27.95
CA VAL A 223 3.38 -2.98 -27.58
C VAL A 223 2.70 -4.29 -28.06
N PRO A 224 2.56 -4.50 -29.38
CA PRO A 224 1.71 -5.55 -29.95
C PRO A 224 2.20 -6.99 -29.68
N TYR A 225 3.44 -7.19 -29.29
CA TYR A 225 4.07 -8.49 -29.06
C TYR A 225 4.07 -8.93 -27.59
N ALA A 226 3.52 -8.11 -26.68
CA ALA A 226 3.47 -8.42 -25.25
C ALA A 226 2.05 -8.76 -24.77
N ARG A 227 1.97 -9.57 -23.72
CA ARG A 227 0.76 -9.81 -22.94
C ARG A 227 0.74 -8.90 -21.71
N PHE A 228 -0.43 -8.43 -21.35
CA PHE A 228 -0.65 -7.59 -20.20
C PHE A 228 -1.49 -8.35 -19.16
N LEU A 229 -0.94 -8.55 -17.98
CA LEU A 229 -1.59 -9.26 -16.87
C LEU A 229 -2.01 -8.25 -15.82
N LEU A 230 -3.32 -7.99 -15.70
CA LEU A 230 -3.89 -7.04 -14.76
C LEU A 230 -4.50 -7.79 -13.57
N VAL A 231 -3.87 -7.65 -12.41
CA VAL A 231 -4.28 -8.32 -11.16
C VAL A 231 -4.98 -7.34 -10.25
N GLY A 232 -6.17 -7.71 -9.79
CA GLY A 232 -7.01 -6.93 -8.91
C GLY A 232 -8.44 -6.80 -9.42
N GLY A 233 -9.25 -6.10 -8.65
CA GLY A 233 -10.64 -5.82 -8.98
C GLY A 233 -11.00 -4.39 -8.63
N GLY A 234 -12.21 -3.99 -8.97
CA GLY A 234 -12.68 -2.65 -8.65
C GLY A 234 -13.76 -2.17 -9.60
N PRO A 235 -14.35 -0.99 -9.34
CA PRO A 235 -15.45 -0.44 -10.13
C PRO A 235 -15.09 -0.20 -11.60
N GLU A 236 -13.81 0.06 -11.90
CA GLU A 236 -13.33 0.32 -13.27
C GLU A 236 -13.08 -0.96 -14.10
N ALA A 237 -13.19 -2.16 -13.51
CA ALA A 237 -12.88 -3.40 -14.23
C ALA A 237 -13.70 -3.58 -15.52
N SER A 238 -14.98 -3.23 -15.50
CA SER A 238 -15.85 -3.33 -16.68
C SER A 238 -15.55 -2.26 -17.73
N SER A 239 -15.19 -1.03 -17.32
CA SER A 239 -14.80 0.04 -18.24
C SER A 239 -13.47 -0.29 -18.93
N MET A 240 -12.50 -0.88 -18.20
CA MET A 240 -11.22 -1.31 -18.76
C MET A 240 -11.40 -2.41 -19.82
N ARG A 241 -12.27 -3.40 -19.58
CA ARG A 241 -12.58 -4.43 -20.57
C ARG A 241 -13.21 -3.85 -21.85
N ARG A 242 -14.15 -2.92 -21.70
CA ARG A 242 -14.74 -2.22 -22.85
C ARG A 242 -13.72 -1.36 -23.60
N LEU A 243 -12.82 -0.70 -22.88
CA LEU A 243 -11.73 0.07 -23.47
C LEU A 243 -10.82 -0.85 -24.29
N ALA A 244 -10.38 -1.97 -23.74
CA ALA A 244 -9.52 -2.95 -24.42
C ALA A 244 -10.17 -3.47 -25.71
N ALA A 245 -11.48 -3.75 -25.67
CA ALA A 245 -12.22 -4.19 -26.86
C ALA A 245 -12.29 -3.10 -27.93
N ARG A 246 -12.59 -1.86 -27.56
CA ARG A 246 -12.64 -0.72 -28.52
C ARG A 246 -11.29 -0.46 -29.19
N LEU A 247 -10.20 -0.65 -28.45
CA LEU A 247 -8.83 -0.44 -28.94
C LEU A 247 -8.25 -1.65 -29.68
N GLY A 248 -8.99 -2.77 -29.78
CA GLY A 248 -8.54 -3.98 -30.45
C GLY A 248 -7.38 -4.69 -29.73
N VAL A 249 -7.29 -4.53 -28.41
CA VAL A 249 -6.20 -5.14 -27.59
C VAL A 249 -6.70 -6.18 -26.59
N ALA A 250 -7.99 -6.52 -26.62
CA ALA A 250 -8.63 -7.37 -25.61
C ALA A 250 -8.03 -8.79 -25.55
N ASP A 251 -7.59 -9.32 -26.67
CA ASP A 251 -6.93 -10.65 -26.79
C ASP A 251 -5.55 -10.70 -26.09
N ARG A 252 -4.92 -9.54 -25.88
CA ARG A 252 -3.60 -9.42 -25.26
C ARG A 252 -3.64 -8.99 -23.78
N ILE A 253 -4.84 -8.68 -23.26
CA ILE A 253 -5.00 -8.25 -21.87
C ILE A 253 -5.74 -9.31 -21.06
N VAL A 254 -5.04 -9.87 -20.07
CA VAL A 254 -5.59 -10.83 -19.12
C VAL A 254 -6.01 -10.08 -17.85
N PHE A 255 -7.29 -10.08 -17.55
CA PHE A 255 -7.83 -9.57 -16.28
C PHE A 255 -7.93 -10.73 -15.29
N ALA A 256 -6.92 -10.92 -14.46
CA ALA A 256 -6.83 -12.05 -13.52
C ALA A 256 -7.83 -11.99 -12.35
N GLY A 257 -8.44 -10.82 -12.13
CA GLY A 257 -9.29 -10.60 -10.94
C GLY A 257 -8.47 -10.46 -9.65
N GLN A 258 -9.14 -10.53 -8.51
CA GLN A 258 -8.46 -10.53 -7.21
C GLN A 258 -7.78 -11.88 -6.98
N VAL A 259 -6.54 -11.84 -6.48
CA VAL A 259 -5.77 -13.02 -6.13
C VAL A 259 -5.41 -13.01 -4.65
N GLY A 260 -5.35 -14.18 -4.04
CA GLY A 260 -4.91 -14.32 -2.65
C GLY A 260 -3.47 -13.87 -2.46
N GLY A 261 -3.19 -13.28 -1.29
CA GLY A 261 -1.86 -12.79 -0.97
C GLY A 261 -0.78 -13.87 -1.12
N GLU A 262 -1.10 -15.13 -0.77
CA GLU A 262 -0.15 -16.24 -0.81
C GLU A 262 0.38 -16.56 -2.22
N ILE A 263 -0.45 -16.40 -3.25
CA ILE A 263 -0.06 -16.67 -4.65
C ILE A 263 0.44 -15.43 -5.38
N LEU A 264 0.29 -14.23 -4.81
CA LEU A 264 0.69 -12.98 -5.43
C LEU A 264 2.18 -12.92 -5.81
N PRO A 265 3.14 -13.44 -5.01
CA PRO A 265 4.53 -13.50 -5.42
C PRO A 265 4.78 -14.24 -6.74
N ALA A 266 4.01 -15.30 -7.04
CA ALA A 266 4.12 -16.03 -8.31
C ALA A 266 3.67 -15.18 -9.51
N TYR A 267 2.74 -14.23 -9.33
CA TYR A 267 2.37 -13.29 -10.39
C TYR A 267 3.52 -12.34 -10.73
N PHE A 268 4.23 -11.82 -9.72
CA PHE A 268 5.44 -11.02 -9.96
C PHE A 268 6.53 -11.86 -10.63
N ALA A 269 6.72 -13.12 -10.21
CA ALA A 269 7.69 -14.01 -10.81
C ALA A 269 7.35 -14.30 -12.31
N ALA A 270 6.07 -14.35 -12.67
CA ALA A 270 5.60 -14.65 -14.02
C ALA A 270 5.84 -13.51 -15.03
N CYS A 271 6.05 -12.27 -14.60
CA CYS A 271 6.22 -11.13 -15.51
C CYS A 271 7.69 -10.87 -15.86
N ASP A 272 7.89 -10.11 -16.94
CA ASP A 272 9.18 -9.60 -17.39
C ASP A 272 9.39 -8.13 -16.95
N VAL A 273 8.30 -7.35 -16.91
CA VAL A 273 8.28 -5.94 -16.48
C VAL A 273 7.05 -5.70 -15.62
N PHE A 274 7.23 -5.05 -14.48
CA PHE A 274 6.12 -4.57 -13.65
C PHE A 274 5.83 -3.10 -13.97
N VAL A 275 4.54 -2.73 -14.02
CA VAL A 275 4.10 -1.36 -14.31
C VAL A 275 3.16 -0.84 -13.22
N LEU A 276 3.46 0.34 -12.68
CA LEU A 276 2.59 1.09 -11.77
C LEU A 276 2.21 2.43 -12.41
N PRO A 277 1.12 2.47 -13.21
CA PRO A 277 0.77 3.62 -14.05
C PRO A 277 -0.11 4.65 -13.31
N SER A 278 0.01 4.76 -11.99
CA SER A 278 -0.84 5.62 -11.16
C SER A 278 -0.74 7.09 -11.58
N VAL A 279 -1.88 7.81 -11.56
CA VAL A 279 -2.00 9.18 -12.09
C VAL A 279 -2.29 10.22 -11.00
N SER A 280 -2.30 9.83 -9.74
CA SER A 280 -2.66 10.73 -8.63
C SER A 280 -1.81 10.48 -7.40
N ARG A 281 -1.61 11.53 -6.61
CA ARG A 281 -0.94 11.50 -5.30
C ARG A 281 -1.63 10.62 -4.25
N LEU A 282 -2.83 10.10 -4.55
CA LEU A 282 -3.48 9.05 -3.76
C LEU A 282 -2.68 7.73 -3.77
N GLU A 283 -1.83 7.52 -4.78
CA GLU A 283 -0.76 6.53 -4.72
C GLU A 283 0.44 7.13 -3.98
N ALA A 284 0.40 7.06 -2.67
CA ALA A 284 1.37 7.75 -1.83
C ALA A 284 2.75 7.08 -1.77
N PHE A 285 2.86 5.80 -2.18
CA PHE A 285 4.12 5.07 -2.06
C PHE A 285 4.34 4.01 -3.17
N GLY A 286 3.35 3.15 -3.43
CA GLY A 286 3.49 2.08 -4.41
C GLY A 286 4.16 0.81 -3.87
N ILE A 287 3.66 0.24 -2.76
CA ILE A 287 4.18 -1.00 -2.15
C ILE A 287 4.36 -2.12 -3.19
N VAL A 288 3.45 -2.23 -4.15
CA VAL A 288 3.51 -3.25 -5.22
C VAL A 288 4.74 -3.11 -6.13
N ALA A 289 5.33 -1.90 -6.24
CA ALA A 289 6.60 -1.72 -6.94
C ALA A 289 7.76 -2.32 -6.12
N LEU A 290 7.74 -2.19 -4.79
CA LEU A 290 8.72 -2.87 -3.93
C LEU A 290 8.60 -4.39 -4.03
N GLU A 291 7.38 -4.93 -4.10
CA GLU A 291 7.11 -6.36 -4.26
C GLU A 291 7.68 -6.89 -5.58
N ALA A 292 7.53 -6.12 -6.67
CA ALA A 292 8.14 -6.43 -7.96
C ALA A 292 9.67 -6.40 -7.89
N MET A 293 10.25 -5.34 -7.33
CA MET A 293 11.69 -5.18 -7.15
C MET A 293 12.26 -6.29 -6.25
N ALA A 294 11.56 -6.66 -5.18
CA ALA A 294 11.93 -7.75 -4.29
C ALA A 294 11.98 -9.11 -5.02
N THR A 295 11.13 -9.29 -6.05
CA THR A 295 11.11 -10.48 -6.92
C THR A 295 12.14 -10.36 -8.06
N GLY A 296 12.98 -9.33 -8.06
CA GLY A 296 14.03 -9.10 -9.07
C GLY A 296 13.50 -8.61 -10.42
N LYS A 297 12.31 -7.99 -10.44
CA LYS A 297 11.72 -7.46 -11.68
C LYS A 297 11.99 -5.97 -11.83
N PRO A 298 12.38 -5.52 -13.03
CA PRO A 298 12.46 -4.09 -13.32
C PRO A 298 11.06 -3.48 -13.34
N VAL A 299 10.98 -2.21 -12.94
CA VAL A 299 9.69 -1.53 -12.83
C VAL A 299 9.60 -0.33 -13.76
N VAL A 300 8.40 -0.05 -14.26
CA VAL A 300 8.05 1.24 -14.86
C VAL A 300 7.02 1.90 -13.94
N VAL A 301 7.35 3.07 -13.43
CA VAL A 301 6.48 3.81 -12.51
C VAL A 301 6.17 5.18 -13.05
N SER A 302 4.99 5.71 -12.71
CA SER A 302 4.61 7.07 -13.09
C SER A 302 5.40 8.13 -12.32
N ASP A 303 5.66 9.27 -12.95
CA ASP A 303 6.25 10.46 -12.34
C ASP A 303 5.24 11.18 -11.42
N ILE A 304 4.96 10.55 -10.28
CA ILE A 304 4.18 11.15 -9.18
C ILE A 304 4.99 11.09 -7.88
N PRO A 305 4.90 12.11 -7.01
CA PRO A 305 5.87 12.30 -5.93
C PRO A 305 6.13 11.08 -5.06
N GLY A 306 5.20 10.42 -4.48
CA GLY A 306 5.44 9.29 -3.59
C GLY A 306 5.98 8.04 -4.29
N VAL A 307 5.53 7.79 -5.53
CA VAL A 307 5.90 6.59 -6.31
C VAL A 307 7.30 6.70 -6.90
N ARG A 308 7.67 7.86 -7.44
CA ARG A 308 9.00 8.06 -8.03
C ARG A 308 10.15 7.96 -7.02
N GLU A 309 9.87 8.16 -5.71
CA GLU A 309 10.91 8.04 -4.68
C GLU A 309 11.37 6.59 -4.44
N VAL A 310 10.61 5.60 -4.86
CA VAL A 310 10.98 4.18 -4.65
C VAL A 310 12.07 3.71 -5.60
N ILE A 311 12.33 4.45 -6.70
CA ILE A 311 13.37 4.14 -7.68
C ILE A 311 14.20 5.37 -8.06
N THR A 312 15.39 5.12 -8.56
CA THR A 312 16.20 6.07 -9.34
C THR A 312 15.99 5.74 -10.82
N ASP A 313 15.52 6.70 -11.61
CA ASP A 313 15.30 6.49 -13.05
C ASP A 313 16.56 5.97 -13.74
N GLY A 314 16.41 4.93 -14.54
CA GLY A 314 17.51 4.28 -15.25
C GLY A 314 18.31 3.27 -14.42
N LYS A 315 18.05 3.11 -13.10
CA LYS A 315 18.79 2.18 -12.23
C LYS A 315 17.97 0.96 -11.83
N GLU A 316 16.90 1.12 -11.08
CA GLU A 316 15.99 0.02 -10.68
C GLU A 316 14.83 -0.18 -11.67
N GLY A 317 14.60 0.81 -12.54
CA GLY A 317 13.50 0.84 -13.49
C GLY A 317 13.49 2.15 -14.25
N LEU A 318 12.34 2.47 -14.85
CA LEU A 318 12.13 3.69 -15.62
C LEU A 318 10.95 4.48 -15.08
N VAL A 319 11.06 5.80 -15.12
CA VAL A 319 9.97 6.74 -14.80
C VAL A 319 9.27 7.15 -16.09
N ALA A 320 7.95 7.06 -16.10
CA ALA A 320 7.11 7.48 -17.22
C ALA A 320 6.22 8.65 -16.82
N ASP A 321 5.86 9.49 -17.78
CA ASP A 321 4.88 10.55 -17.59
C ASP A 321 3.54 9.96 -17.08
N ALA A 322 2.97 10.55 -16.03
CA ALA A 322 1.83 9.97 -15.31
C ALA A 322 0.54 9.82 -16.13
N VAL A 323 0.37 10.61 -17.20
CA VAL A 323 -0.86 10.62 -18.03
C VAL A 323 -0.51 10.55 -19.52
N ASN A 324 0.54 9.79 -19.85
CA ASN A 324 1.01 9.66 -21.22
C ASN A 324 1.17 8.17 -21.60
N PRO A 325 0.17 7.54 -22.23
CA PRO A 325 0.21 6.14 -22.64
C PRO A 325 1.35 5.83 -23.63
N GLU A 326 1.72 6.80 -24.48
CA GLU A 326 2.78 6.62 -25.48
C GLU A 326 4.15 6.57 -24.81
N ASP A 327 4.43 7.47 -23.84
CA ASP A 327 5.66 7.42 -23.06
C ASP A 327 5.73 6.15 -22.21
N LEU A 328 4.60 5.76 -21.58
CA LEU A 328 4.50 4.50 -20.85
C LEU A 328 4.86 3.30 -21.75
N ALA A 329 4.32 3.25 -22.97
CA ALA A 329 4.63 2.21 -23.95
C ALA A 329 6.11 2.25 -24.38
N LEU A 330 6.68 3.44 -24.55
CA LEU A 330 8.10 3.61 -24.88
C LEU A 330 9.00 3.01 -23.79
N LYS A 331 8.70 3.29 -22.50
CA LYS A 331 9.47 2.74 -21.37
C LYS A 331 9.32 1.21 -21.27
N ILE A 332 8.11 0.69 -21.45
CA ILE A 332 7.85 -0.75 -21.48
C ILE A 332 8.67 -1.42 -22.60
N ARG A 333 8.60 -0.90 -23.82
CA ARG A 333 9.35 -1.42 -24.98
C ARG A 333 10.85 -1.38 -24.73
N ALA A 334 11.38 -0.31 -24.15
CA ALA A 334 12.80 -0.17 -23.86
C ALA A 334 13.33 -1.23 -22.89
N LEU A 335 12.46 -1.72 -21.98
CA LEU A 335 12.78 -2.85 -21.09
C LEU A 335 12.59 -4.19 -21.79
N LEU A 336 11.49 -4.38 -22.50
CA LEU A 336 11.21 -5.67 -23.16
C LEU A 336 12.19 -6.02 -24.27
N ALA A 337 12.81 -5.02 -24.91
CA ALA A 337 13.78 -5.20 -26.00
C ALA A 337 15.19 -5.60 -25.53
N ASP A 338 15.50 -5.51 -24.24
CA ASP A 338 16.87 -5.70 -23.71
C ASP A 338 16.88 -6.55 -22.43
N ASP A 339 17.11 -7.84 -22.59
CA ASP A 339 17.18 -8.83 -21.48
C ASP A 339 18.28 -8.50 -20.47
N LYS A 340 19.43 -7.97 -20.94
CA LYS A 340 20.56 -7.60 -20.07
C LYS A 340 20.16 -6.40 -19.22
N LYS A 341 19.52 -5.40 -19.80
CA LYS A 341 19.02 -4.22 -19.09
C LYS A 341 17.98 -4.63 -18.05
N ARG A 342 17.02 -5.50 -18.40
CA ARG A 342 16.04 -6.02 -17.44
C ARG A 342 16.72 -6.72 -16.27
N ALA A 343 17.68 -7.60 -16.54
CA ALA A 343 18.41 -8.33 -15.51
C ALA A 343 19.24 -7.41 -14.59
N ILE A 344 19.88 -6.38 -15.14
CA ILE A 344 20.64 -5.39 -14.37
C ILE A 344 19.71 -4.59 -13.47
N MET A 345 18.63 -4.04 -14.03
CA MET A 345 17.68 -3.22 -13.27
C MET A 345 16.94 -4.04 -12.22
N GLY A 346 16.56 -5.28 -12.52
CA GLY A 346 15.93 -6.19 -11.57
C GLY A 346 16.83 -6.50 -10.37
N ARG A 347 18.13 -6.76 -10.60
CA ARG A 347 19.11 -6.93 -9.50
C ARG A 347 19.28 -5.66 -8.69
N ALA A 348 19.44 -4.52 -9.34
CA ALA A 348 19.54 -3.22 -8.66
C ALA A 348 18.30 -2.92 -7.81
N GLY A 349 17.10 -3.27 -8.32
CA GLY A 349 15.85 -3.17 -7.59
C GLY A 349 15.86 -4.03 -6.33
N ARG A 350 16.26 -5.30 -6.44
CA ARG A 350 16.38 -6.22 -5.31
C ARG A 350 17.35 -5.68 -4.25
N GLU A 351 18.53 -5.25 -4.63
CA GLU A 351 19.54 -4.67 -3.72
C GLU A 351 19.02 -3.42 -3.00
N THR A 352 18.28 -2.57 -3.72
CA THR A 352 17.68 -1.36 -3.14
C THR A 352 16.61 -1.72 -2.09
N VAL A 353 15.80 -2.72 -2.37
CA VAL A 353 14.76 -3.17 -1.42
C VAL A 353 15.40 -3.82 -0.20
N GLU A 354 16.41 -4.66 -0.36
CA GLU A 354 17.16 -5.29 0.75
C GLU A 354 17.77 -4.25 1.68
N ARG A 355 18.37 -3.22 1.12
CA ARG A 355 19.03 -2.18 1.89
C ARG A 355 18.08 -1.22 2.61
N SER A 356 16.94 -0.87 1.98
CA SER A 356 16.16 0.30 2.40
C SER A 356 14.69 0.01 2.75
N TYR A 357 14.15 -1.13 2.30
CA TYR A 357 12.71 -1.42 2.37
C TYR A 357 12.38 -2.81 2.90
N SER A 358 13.37 -3.53 3.45
CA SER A 358 13.12 -4.83 4.11
C SER A 358 12.23 -4.64 5.34
N ILE A 359 11.31 -5.57 5.57
CA ILE A 359 10.40 -5.48 6.72
C ILE A 359 11.17 -5.45 8.04
N GLU A 360 12.27 -6.18 8.12
CA GLU A 360 13.14 -6.22 9.29
C GLU A 360 13.73 -4.82 9.58
N GLY A 361 14.33 -4.18 8.58
CA GLY A 361 14.96 -2.86 8.74
C GLY A 361 13.95 -1.75 9.03
N VAL A 362 12.74 -1.83 8.45
CA VAL A 362 11.66 -0.88 8.74
C VAL A 362 11.14 -1.08 10.16
N VAL A 363 10.98 -2.32 10.62
CA VAL A 363 10.54 -2.61 12.00
C VAL A 363 11.58 -2.15 13.02
N ASP A 364 12.90 -2.28 12.75
CA ASP A 364 13.96 -1.72 13.62
C ASP A 364 13.75 -0.20 13.86
N ARG A 365 13.32 0.53 12.84
CA ARG A 365 13.05 1.97 12.94
C ARG A 365 11.75 2.25 13.71
N ILE A 366 10.71 1.47 13.46
CA ILE A 366 9.42 1.59 14.16
C ILE A 366 9.58 1.26 15.66
N GLU A 367 10.36 0.23 16.03
CA GLU A 367 10.62 -0.09 17.43
C GLU A 367 11.36 1.05 18.17
N LYS A 368 12.28 1.74 17.50
CA LYS A 368 12.91 2.95 18.05
C LYS A 368 11.89 4.06 18.32
N VAL A 369 10.94 4.27 17.37
CA VAL A 369 9.86 5.23 17.57
C VAL A 369 8.97 4.84 18.75
N TYR A 370 8.67 3.54 18.91
CA TYR A 370 7.89 3.06 20.06
C TYR A 370 8.62 3.28 21.38
N ALA A 371 9.89 2.89 21.44
CA ALA A 371 10.71 3.08 22.65
C ALA A 371 10.80 4.56 23.08
N ASP A 372 10.99 5.44 22.10
CA ASP A 372 11.03 6.88 22.33
C ASP A 372 9.65 7.45 22.74
N ALA A 373 8.56 6.96 22.17
CA ALA A 373 7.21 7.36 22.55
C ALA A 373 6.87 6.93 23.99
N VAL A 374 7.24 5.71 24.37
CA VAL A 374 7.06 5.18 25.75
C VAL A 374 7.93 5.95 26.75
N GLY A 375 9.21 6.20 26.41
CA GLY A 375 10.11 6.95 27.28
C GLY A 375 9.64 8.37 27.59
N ARG A 376 9.05 9.06 26.59
CA ARG A 376 8.47 10.42 26.79
C ARG A 376 7.19 10.44 27.61
N ALA A 377 6.42 9.38 27.60
CA ALA A 377 5.19 9.31 28.42
C ALA A 377 5.49 9.00 29.88
N SER A 378 6.69 8.47 30.17
CA SER A 378 7.17 8.15 31.53
C SER A 378 7.96 9.29 32.18
N ALA A 379 8.37 10.30 31.38
CA ALA A 379 9.05 11.51 31.83
C ALA A 379 8.07 12.67 32.06
#